data_f2807eadd0e5b9188a4b574b5d6a905e
#
_entry.id   f2807eadd0e5b9188a4b574b5d6a905e
#
_cell.length_a   1.000
_cell.length_b   1.000
_cell.length_c   1.000
_cell.angle_alpha   90.00
_cell.angle_beta   90.00
_cell.angle_gamma   90.00
#
_symmetry.space_group_name_H-M   'P 1'
#
loop_
_entity.id
_entity.type
_entity.pdbx_description
1 polymer ?
#
loop_
_entity_poly.entity_id
_entity_poly.type
_entity_poly.pdbx_seq_one_letter_code
_entity_poly.pdbx_strand_id
1 'polypeptide(L)'
;MHDVFIHPTAMIDEGAKIGAKCTIWHFSHIMSGASLGDSCNIGQNVMVAPRVIIGNNVKIQNNVSVYEGVVCEDDVFLGPSCVFTNVRNPRSAISR
;
A
#
# COMPACT_ATOMS: atom_id res chain seq x y z
N MET A 1 -20.44 4.84 3.80
CA MET A 1 -19.78 3.53 3.95
C MET A 1 -18.82 3.29 2.81
N HIS A 2 -17.67 2.80 3.12
CA HIS A 2 -16.64 2.58 2.12
C HIS A 2 -16.85 1.25 1.41
N ASP A 3 -16.58 1.23 0.13
CA ASP A 3 -16.63 0.00 -0.65
C ASP A 3 -15.25 -0.63 -0.64
N VAL A 4 -14.82 -1.05 0.51
CA VAL A 4 -13.49 -1.64 0.68
C VAL A 4 -13.62 -3.15 0.67
N PHE A 5 -12.80 -3.79 -0.17
CA PHE A 5 -12.70 -5.23 -0.16
C PHE A 5 -11.39 -5.64 0.49
N ILE A 6 -11.48 -6.43 1.54
CA ILE A 6 -10.30 -6.96 2.22
C ILE A 6 -10.46 -8.46 2.24
N HIS A 7 -9.54 -9.16 1.57
CA HIS A 7 -9.60 -10.61 1.54
C HIS A 7 -9.44 -11.15 2.96
N PRO A 8 -10.15 -12.23 3.32
CA PRO A 8 -10.09 -12.76 4.68
C PRO A 8 -8.71 -13.11 5.18
N THR A 9 -7.77 -13.43 4.28
CA THR A 9 -6.39 -13.74 4.70
C THR A 9 -5.53 -12.52 4.86
N ALA A 10 -5.99 -11.34 4.45
CA ALA A 10 -5.22 -10.12 4.64
C ALA A 10 -5.32 -9.68 6.10
N MET A 11 -4.23 -9.07 6.57
CA MET A 11 -4.16 -8.60 7.94
C MET A 11 -4.10 -7.08 7.94
N ILE A 12 -5.08 -6.44 8.55
CA ILE A 12 -5.09 -4.99 8.70
C ILE A 12 -4.95 -4.71 10.18
N ASP A 13 -3.82 -4.15 10.58
CA ASP A 13 -3.60 -3.88 12.00
C ASP A 13 -4.48 -2.72 12.46
N GLU A 14 -4.79 -2.74 13.73
CA GLU A 14 -5.49 -1.62 14.33
C GLU A 14 -4.64 -0.37 14.17
N GLY A 15 -5.26 0.74 13.79
CA GLY A 15 -4.51 1.97 13.56
C GLY A 15 -4.12 2.19 12.11
N ALA A 16 -4.26 1.20 11.26
CA ALA A 16 -4.08 1.40 9.82
C ALA A 16 -5.31 2.12 9.26
N LYS A 17 -5.08 2.98 8.28
CA LYS A 17 -6.17 3.73 7.66
C LYS A 17 -6.30 3.32 6.21
N ILE A 18 -7.52 2.95 5.83
CA ILE A 18 -7.81 2.47 4.48
C ILE A 18 -8.88 3.40 3.90
N GLY A 19 -8.56 4.02 2.79
CA GLY A 19 -9.51 4.90 2.11
C GLY A 19 -10.65 4.13 1.44
N ALA A 20 -11.53 4.86 0.81
CA ALA A 20 -12.69 4.27 0.13
C ALA A 20 -12.29 3.52 -1.11
N LYS A 21 -13.02 2.48 -1.45
CA LYS A 21 -12.88 1.73 -2.71
C LYS A 21 -11.53 1.07 -2.87
N CYS A 22 -10.87 0.76 -1.78
CA CYS A 22 -9.62 0.02 -1.81
C CYS A 22 -9.89 -1.47 -1.93
N THR A 23 -8.96 -2.19 -2.54
CA THR A 23 -9.01 -3.65 -2.65
C THR A 23 -7.71 -4.21 -2.13
N ILE A 24 -7.78 -5.13 -1.16
CA ILE A 24 -6.61 -5.72 -0.55
C ILE A 24 -6.72 -7.24 -0.68
N TRP A 25 -5.75 -7.83 -1.36
CA TRP A 25 -5.81 -9.22 -1.74
C TRP A 25 -5.14 -10.13 -0.71
N HIS A 26 -4.87 -11.37 -1.09
CA HIS A 26 -4.46 -12.46 -0.18
C HIS A 26 -3.17 -12.14 0.55
N PHE A 27 -3.13 -12.46 1.83
CA PHE A 27 -1.92 -12.49 2.64
C PHE A 27 -1.16 -11.17 2.72
N SER A 28 -1.80 -10.08 2.40
CA SER A 28 -1.17 -8.77 2.54
C SER A 28 -1.33 -8.29 3.97
N HIS A 29 -0.37 -7.50 4.43
CA HIS A 29 -0.34 -7.01 5.80
C HIS A 29 -0.16 -5.50 5.78
N ILE A 30 -1.18 -4.78 6.20
CA ILE A 30 -1.13 -3.33 6.33
C ILE A 30 -0.95 -3.04 7.81
N MET A 31 0.22 -2.52 8.17
CA MET A 31 0.58 -2.39 9.56
C MET A 31 0.03 -1.13 10.19
N SER A 32 0.01 -1.13 11.52
CA SER A 32 -0.50 0.00 12.28
C SER A 32 0.25 1.28 11.91
N GLY A 33 -0.49 2.35 11.73
CA GLY A 33 0.10 3.64 11.37
C GLY A 33 0.29 3.87 9.88
N ALA A 34 0.05 2.85 9.06
CA ALA A 34 0.06 3.03 7.61
C ALA A 34 -1.24 3.69 7.16
N SER A 35 -1.18 4.40 6.05
CA SER A 35 -2.34 5.11 5.52
C SER A 35 -2.42 4.90 4.02
N LEU A 36 -3.55 4.39 3.55
CA LEU A 36 -3.86 4.24 2.13
C LEU A 36 -4.90 5.27 1.74
N GLY A 37 -4.68 5.93 0.62
CA GLY A 37 -5.70 6.81 0.06
C GLY A 37 -6.85 6.02 -0.55
N ASP A 38 -7.63 6.69 -1.38
CA ASP A 38 -8.81 6.07 -2.00
C ASP A 38 -8.42 5.30 -3.24
N SER A 39 -9.20 4.27 -3.56
CA SER A 39 -9.09 3.52 -4.81
C SER A 39 -7.75 2.83 -5.01
N CYS A 40 -7.12 2.43 -3.93
CA CYS A 40 -5.87 1.69 -4.02
C CYS A 40 -6.14 0.21 -4.26
N ASN A 41 -5.26 -0.43 -5.01
CA ASN A 41 -5.34 -1.86 -5.25
C ASN A 41 -4.06 -2.51 -4.76
N ILE A 42 -4.17 -3.27 -3.68
CA ILE A 42 -3.03 -3.89 -3.04
C ILE A 42 -3.04 -5.36 -3.39
N GLY A 43 -2.03 -5.82 -4.12
CA GLY A 43 -1.94 -7.18 -4.57
C GLY A 43 -1.70 -8.18 -3.45
N GLN A 44 -1.33 -9.39 -3.83
CA GLN A 44 -1.11 -10.46 -2.87
C GLN A 44 0.24 -10.32 -2.19
N ASN A 45 0.29 -10.71 -0.93
CA ASN A 45 1.56 -10.83 -0.20
C ASN A 45 2.33 -9.51 -0.21
N VAL A 46 1.62 -8.41 -0.01
CA VAL A 46 2.19 -7.08 0.07
C VAL A 46 2.33 -6.70 1.53
N MET A 47 3.46 -6.12 1.88
CA MET A 47 3.67 -5.62 3.24
C MET A 47 3.77 -4.10 3.18
N VAL A 48 2.95 -3.43 3.97
CA VAL A 48 2.99 -1.97 4.10
C VAL A 48 3.34 -1.66 5.55
N ALA A 49 4.53 -1.13 5.77
CA ALA A 49 5.07 -0.92 7.11
C ALA A 49 4.40 0.27 7.80
N PRO A 50 4.64 0.42 9.10
CA PRO A 50 4.11 1.58 9.82
C PRO A 50 4.61 2.88 9.24
N ARG A 51 3.78 3.91 9.35
CA ARG A 51 4.13 5.26 8.91
C ARG A 51 4.41 5.38 7.42
N VAL A 52 3.84 4.48 6.64
CA VAL A 52 3.83 4.60 5.18
C VAL A 52 2.60 5.39 4.80
N ILE A 53 2.76 6.31 3.87
CA ILE A 53 1.65 7.10 3.36
C ILE A 53 1.50 6.82 1.88
N ILE A 54 0.39 6.23 1.51
CA ILE A 54 0.09 5.87 0.12
C ILE A 54 -1.02 6.79 -0.36
N GLY A 55 -0.79 7.45 -1.48
CA GLY A 55 -1.78 8.35 -2.05
C GLY A 55 -2.98 7.63 -2.66
N ASN A 56 -3.72 8.35 -3.48
CA ASN A 56 -4.92 7.79 -4.10
C ASN A 56 -4.58 7.04 -5.38
N ASN A 57 -5.39 6.06 -5.71
CA ASN A 57 -5.30 5.34 -6.97
C ASN A 57 -3.92 4.72 -7.19
N VAL A 58 -3.34 4.20 -6.14
CA VAL A 58 -2.04 3.53 -6.20
C VAL A 58 -2.27 2.04 -6.38
N LYS A 59 -1.51 1.43 -7.29
CA LYS A 59 -1.57 0.00 -7.50
C LYS A 59 -0.26 -0.62 -7.08
N ILE A 60 -0.32 -1.54 -6.13
CA ILE A 60 0.85 -2.25 -5.63
C ILE A 60 0.69 -3.71 -6.03
N GLN A 61 1.62 -4.17 -6.85
CA GLN A 61 1.58 -5.53 -7.37
C GLN A 61 1.99 -6.55 -6.31
N ASN A 62 1.92 -7.82 -6.67
CA ASN A 62 2.20 -8.90 -5.73
C ASN A 62 3.63 -8.86 -5.23
N ASN A 63 3.81 -9.25 -3.97
CA ASN A 63 5.12 -9.45 -3.37
C ASN A 63 5.94 -8.17 -3.23
N VAL A 64 5.28 -7.04 -3.07
CA VAL A 64 5.97 -5.77 -2.85
C VAL A 64 6.02 -5.50 -1.36
N SER A 65 7.19 -5.05 -0.88
CA SER A 65 7.36 -4.62 0.50
C SER A 65 7.61 -3.12 0.52
N VAL A 66 6.75 -2.40 1.21
CA VAL A 66 6.87 -0.94 1.33
C VAL A 66 7.31 -0.64 2.74
N TYR A 67 8.56 -0.23 2.91
CA TYR A 67 9.14 -0.08 4.23
C TYR A 67 8.81 1.26 4.87
N GLU A 68 9.02 1.30 6.16
CA GLU A 68 8.65 2.43 7.00
C GLU A 68 9.20 3.74 6.45
N GLY A 69 8.36 4.77 6.46
CA GLY A 69 8.76 6.10 6.04
C GLY A 69 8.56 6.40 4.56
N VAL A 70 8.15 5.42 3.78
CA VAL A 70 7.91 5.65 2.36
C VAL A 70 6.65 6.48 2.18
N VAL A 71 6.73 7.48 1.31
CA VAL A 71 5.58 8.28 0.90
C VAL A 71 5.38 8.06 -0.59
N CYS A 72 4.22 7.56 -0.95
CA CYS A 72 3.88 7.25 -2.33
C CYS A 72 2.81 8.21 -2.80
N GLU A 73 3.07 8.93 -3.88
CA GLU A 73 2.12 9.90 -4.41
C GLU A 73 0.98 9.22 -5.14
N ASP A 74 -0.01 10.02 -5.54
CA ASP A 74 -1.16 9.49 -6.26
C ASP A 74 -0.75 8.87 -7.58
N ASP A 75 -1.53 7.90 -8.04
CA ASP A 75 -1.41 7.33 -9.38
C ASP A 75 -0.08 6.63 -9.65
N VAL A 76 0.57 6.15 -8.60
CA VAL A 76 1.82 5.43 -8.73
C VAL A 76 1.55 3.94 -8.87
N PHE A 77 2.35 3.28 -9.71
CA PHE A 77 2.28 1.84 -9.90
C PHE A 77 3.58 1.22 -9.39
N LEU A 78 3.47 0.38 -8.39
CA LEU A 78 4.62 -0.33 -7.83
C LEU A 78 4.62 -1.75 -8.36
N GLY A 79 5.66 -2.10 -9.11
CA GLY A 79 5.74 -3.38 -9.80
C GLY A 79 5.98 -4.55 -8.86
N PRO A 80 5.88 -5.78 -9.39
CA PRO A 80 6.05 -6.98 -8.56
C PRO A 80 7.44 -7.07 -7.98
N SER A 81 7.51 -7.54 -6.73
CA SER A 81 8.76 -7.82 -6.04
C SER A 81 9.66 -6.61 -5.86
N CYS A 82 9.11 -5.41 -5.99
CA CYS A 82 9.84 -4.20 -5.66
C CYS A 82 9.98 -4.08 -4.16
N VAL A 83 11.08 -3.50 -3.72
CA VAL A 83 11.34 -3.24 -2.32
C VAL A 83 11.74 -1.78 -2.17
N PHE A 84 11.04 -1.06 -1.30
CA PHE A 84 11.30 0.35 -1.07
C PHE A 84 11.64 0.58 0.39
N THR A 85 12.71 1.31 0.64
CA THR A 85 13.13 1.64 2.00
C THR A 85 13.30 3.15 2.10
N ASN A 86 12.49 3.78 2.91
CA ASN A 86 12.64 5.20 3.25
C ASN A 86 12.78 6.11 2.03
N VAL A 87 12.12 5.77 0.94
CA VAL A 87 12.11 6.60 -0.25
C VAL A 87 10.98 7.61 -0.09
N ARG A 88 11.33 8.88 -0.06
CA ARG A 88 10.32 9.91 0.19
C ARG A 88 9.41 10.12 -0.99
N ASN A 89 9.92 9.94 -2.17
CA ASN A 89 9.14 10.13 -3.38
C ASN A 89 9.39 8.97 -4.32
N PRO A 90 8.67 7.86 -4.11
CA PRO A 90 8.89 6.66 -4.93
C PRO A 90 8.72 6.91 -6.41
N ARG A 91 7.85 7.84 -6.79
CA ARG A 91 7.67 8.12 -8.20
C ARG A 91 8.95 8.67 -8.82
N SER A 92 9.64 9.56 -8.14
CA SER A 92 10.91 10.05 -8.61
C SER A 92 11.94 8.94 -8.70
N ALA A 93 11.97 8.07 -7.71
CA ALA A 93 12.91 6.95 -7.71
C ALA A 93 12.61 5.99 -8.85
N ILE A 94 11.35 5.79 -9.14
CA ILE A 94 10.93 4.83 -10.18
C ILE A 94 11.24 5.38 -11.56
N SER A 95 11.09 6.65 -11.76
CA SER A 95 11.24 7.21 -13.10
C SER A 95 12.67 7.34 -13.54
N ARG A 96 13.59 6.99 -12.72
CA ARG A 96 14.99 6.97 -13.16
C ARG A 96 15.27 5.75 -14.02
#